data_2fc95b693c6af5f5c7eedd9e0038b5d5
#
_entry.id   2fc95b693c6af5f5c7eedd9e0038b5d5
#
_cell.length_a   1.000
_cell.length_b   1.000
_cell.length_c   1.000
_cell.angle_alpha   90.00
_cell.angle_beta   90.00
_cell.angle_gamma   90.00
#
_symmetry.space_group_name_H-M   'P 1'
#
loop_
_entity.id
_entity.type
_entity.pdbx_description
1 polymer ?
#
loop_
_entity_poly.entity_id
_entity_poly.type
_entity_poly.pdbx_seq_one_letter_code
_entity_poly.pdbx_strand_id
1 'polypeptide(L)'
;LTLGTILVFLQSSDWLKRQDVKHKNGEFYILTLSTLIGMYFMVSAGHFLLFFLGLELATVPMACLIAFDKYKGHSAEAGAKFILSALFSSGIFLYGISMIYGTVGTLYFEDIPAGLDGSPLQILALVFFFSGLAFKLSLVPFHLWTADTYQGAPTSVTAYLSVISKGAAAFATMVVLVKVFGSMTEHWSLMLAIIIVATITIGNLFAMRQSHLKRFMAFSSISQAGYIMLAVLAGTPQGMASLVYYMVVYIVANLGVFGVIASVEHHTHGKLTRDDYNGLYQTNPKLTMVMTLALFSLAGIPPFAGFFSKFFVFAAAFHSGYYLIVFIALVNTVISLYYYLLIIKAMFITPNEQPIPTFQN
;
A
#
# COMPACT_ATOMS: atom_id res chain seq x y z
N LEU A 1 -9.81 -2.71 8.31
CA LEU A 1 -8.52 -2.56 9.01
C LEU A 1 -8.35 -3.65 10.08
N THR A 2 -9.27 -3.78 11.06
CA THR A 2 -9.18 -4.75 12.17
C THR A 2 -9.01 -6.18 11.69
N LEU A 3 -9.86 -6.66 10.78
CA LEU A 3 -9.79 -8.03 10.26
C LEU A 3 -8.44 -8.32 9.59
N GLY A 4 -7.93 -7.37 8.78
CA GLY A 4 -6.62 -7.51 8.18
C GLY A 4 -5.48 -7.55 9.21
N THR A 5 -5.58 -6.76 10.29
CA THR A 5 -4.60 -6.79 11.38
C THR A 5 -4.62 -8.12 12.12
N ILE A 6 -5.78 -8.72 12.35
CA ILE A 6 -5.90 -10.06 12.94
C ILE A 6 -5.21 -11.11 12.06
N LEU A 7 -5.41 -11.05 10.74
CA LEU A 7 -4.74 -11.95 9.81
C LEU A 7 -3.22 -11.79 9.86
N VAL A 8 -2.72 -10.55 9.95
CA VAL A 8 -1.28 -10.30 10.13
C VAL A 8 -0.76 -10.88 11.44
N PHE A 9 -1.51 -10.76 12.55
CA PHE A 9 -1.13 -11.38 13.82
C PHE A 9 -1.03 -12.90 13.72
N LEU A 10 -1.98 -13.53 13.04
CA LEU A 10 -1.93 -14.99 12.79
C LEU A 10 -0.70 -15.37 11.96
N GLN A 11 -0.42 -14.63 10.90
CA GLN A 11 0.76 -14.87 10.05
C GLN A 11 2.10 -14.58 10.73
N SER A 12 2.12 -13.70 11.74
CA SER A 12 3.34 -13.35 12.47
C SER A 12 3.72 -14.36 13.56
N SER A 13 2.82 -15.28 13.91
CA SER A 13 2.98 -16.16 15.07
C SER A 13 4.27 -16.98 15.06
N ASP A 14 4.66 -17.55 13.92
CA ASP A 14 5.85 -18.40 13.82
C ASP A 14 7.15 -17.57 13.79
N TRP A 15 7.13 -16.40 13.15
CA TRP A 15 8.24 -15.46 13.22
C TRP A 15 8.50 -14.96 14.64
N LEU A 16 7.44 -14.67 15.41
CA LEU A 16 7.54 -14.21 16.80
C LEU A 16 8.04 -15.29 17.77
N LYS A 17 7.96 -16.58 17.42
CA LYS A 17 8.52 -17.67 18.23
C LYS A 17 10.04 -17.82 18.09
N ARG A 18 10.66 -17.17 17.11
CA ARG A 18 12.12 -17.24 16.93
C ARG A 18 12.84 -16.71 18.15
N GLN A 19 13.97 -17.31 18.49
CA GLN A 19 14.73 -17.01 19.72
C GLN A 19 15.21 -15.56 19.80
N ASP A 20 15.55 -14.95 18.66
CA ASP A 20 16.01 -13.58 18.55
C ASP A 20 14.90 -12.52 18.71
N VAL A 21 13.63 -12.92 18.55
CA VAL A 21 12.46 -12.04 18.59
C VAL A 21 11.53 -12.34 19.76
N LYS A 22 11.51 -13.57 20.25
CA LYS A 22 10.56 -14.10 21.24
C LYS A 22 10.36 -13.21 22.50
N HIS A 23 11.41 -12.57 22.97
CA HIS A 23 11.33 -11.70 24.15
C HIS A 23 10.73 -10.32 23.87
N LYS A 24 10.44 -9.98 22.61
CA LYS A 24 9.86 -8.71 22.15
C LYS A 24 8.42 -8.83 21.65
N ASN A 25 7.75 -9.96 21.87
CA ASN A 25 6.40 -10.19 21.37
C ASN A 25 5.42 -9.10 21.83
N GLY A 26 5.48 -8.70 23.12
CA GLY A 26 4.65 -7.63 23.65
C GLY A 26 4.86 -6.31 22.93
N GLU A 27 6.10 -5.95 22.63
CA GLU A 27 6.45 -4.73 21.90
C GLU A 27 5.85 -4.72 20.49
N PHE A 28 5.91 -5.86 19.79
CA PHE A 28 5.31 -5.99 18.45
C PHE A 28 3.80 -5.71 18.46
N TYR A 29 3.07 -6.32 19.40
CA TYR A 29 1.62 -6.12 19.50
C TYR A 29 1.28 -4.68 19.91
N ILE A 30 1.98 -4.12 20.89
CA ILE A 30 1.75 -2.74 21.35
C ILE A 30 1.99 -1.74 20.21
N LEU A 31 3.11 -1.86 19.50
CA LEU A 31 3.43 -0.98 18.37
C LEU A 31 2.40 -1.12 17.24
N THR A 32 2.02 -2.35 16.89
CA THR A 32 1.02 -2.59 15.83
C THR A 32 -0.34 -2.01 16.21
N LEU A 33 -0.81 -2.24 17.44
CA LEU A 33 -2.07 -1.69 17.92
C LEU A 33 -2.04 -0.16 18.01
N SER A 34 -0.90 0.44 18.39
CA SER A 34 -0.73 1.89 18.40
C SER A 34 -0.88 2.47 16.99
N THR A 35 -0.27 1.82 15.98
CA THR A 35 -0.44 2.26 14.58
C THR A 35 -1.89 2.10 14.12
N LEU A 36 -2.58 1.02 14.52
CA LEU A 36 -3.98 0.79 14.18
C LEU A 36 -4.90 1.86 14.78
N ILE A 37 -4.67 2.25 16.03
CA ILE A 37 -5.40 3.36 16.68
C ILE A 37 -5.15 4.67 15.91
N GLY A 38 -3.91 4.96 15.52
CA GLY A 38 -3.59 6.10 14.68
C GLY A 38 -4.35 6.11 13.36
N MET A 39 -4.47 4.95 12.71
CA MET A 39 -5.26 4.81 11.48
C MET A 39 -6.75 5.04 11.71
N TYR A 40 -7.30 4.61 12.84
CA TYR A 40 -8.70 4.91 13.19
C TYR A 40 -8.91 6.40 13.39
N PHE A 41 -8.04 7.09 14.11
CA PHE A 41 -8.13 8.55 14.27
C PHE A 41 -8.06 9.26 12.92
N MET A 42 -7.16 8.84 12.03
CA MET A 42 -7.03 9.41 10.70
C MET A 42 -8.30 9.23 9.85
N VAL A 43 -8.91 8.04 9.86
CA VAL A 43 -10.10 7.73 9.04
C VAL A 43 -11.38 8.35 9.61
N SER A 44 -11.49 8.47 10.94
CA SER A 44 -12.65 9.03 11.62
C SER A 44 -12.55 10.53 11.92
N ALA A 45 -11.46 11.18 11.50
CA ALA A 45 -11.23 12.57 11.79
C ALA A 45 -12.30 13.49 11.17
N GLY A 46 -12.79 14.43 11.95
CA GLY A 46 -13.58 15.57 11.50
C GLY A 46 -12.82 16.91 11.63
N HIS A 47 -11.53 16.84 12.00
CA HIS A 47 -10.69 18.01 12.26
C HIS A 47 -9.24 17.69 11.87
N PHE A 48 -8.54 18.62 11.21
CA PHE A 48 -7.18 18.38 10.69
C PHE A 48 -6.16 18.08 11.78
N LEU A 49 -6.27 18.61 13.00
CA LEU A 49 -5.35 18.23 14.08
C LEU A 49 -5.51 16.76 14.48
N LEU A 50 -6.75 16.26 14.59
CA LEU A 50 -6.99 14.86 14.88
C LEU A 50 -6.49 13.98 13.75
N PHE A 51 -6.69 14.41 12.50
CA PHE A 51 -6.16 13.72 11.32
C PHE A 51 -4.63 13.63 11.37
N PHE A 52 -3.95 14.74 11.66
CA PHE A 52 -2.49 14.79 11.76
C PHE A 52 -1.96 13.93 12.92
N LEU A 53 -2.59 14.00 14.10
CA LEU A 53 -2.24 13.15 15.24
C LEU A 53 -2.39 11.65 14.89
N GLY A 54 -3.48 11.30 14.20
CA GLY A 54 -3.71 9.94 13.71
C GLY A 54 -2.65 9.50 12.71
N LEU A 55 -2.26 10.39 11.79
CA LEU A 55 -1.21 10.13 10.81
C LEU A 55 0.15 9.87 11.49
N GLU A 56 0.53 10.70 12.45
CA GLU A 56 1.79 10.54 13.19
C GLU A 56 1.78 9.29 14.07
N LEU A 57 0.70 9.02 14.78
CA LEU A 57 0.54 7.80 15.58
C LEU A 57 0.56 6.52 14.72
N ALA A 58 0.09 6.61 13.46
CA ALA A 58 0.21 5.52 12.49
C ALA A 58 1.60 5.41 11.84
N THR A 59 2.49 6.40 12.01
CA THR A 59 3.77 6.50 11.29
C THR A 59 4.96 6.21 12.19
N VAL A 60 5.04 6.86 13.34
CA VAL A 60 6.21 6.75 14.23
C VAL A 60 6.39 5.32 14.78
N PRO A 61 5.35 4.65 15.35
CA PRO A 61 5.49 3.26 15.78
C PRO A 61 5.74 2.30 14.61
N MET A 62 5.27 2.63 13.39
CA MET A 62 5.56 1.85 12.19
C MET A 62 7.05 1.84 11.85
N ALA A 63 7.76 2.95 12.04
CA ALA A 63 9.21 2.99 11.85
C ALA A 63 9.93 2.02 12.80
N CYS A 64 9.47 1.93 14.05
CA CYS A 64 9.99 0.96 15.02
C CYS A 64 9.70 -0.49 14.59
N LEU A 65 8.51 -0.75 14.05
CA LEU A 65 8.16 -2.07 13.49
C LEU A 65 9.04 -2.44 12.30
N ILE A 66 9.31 -1.51 11.40
CA ILE A 66 10.19 -1.72 10.24
C ILE A 66 11.60 -2.08 10.69
N ALA A 67 12.13 -1.40 11.72
CA ALA A 67 13.43 -1.65 12.30
C ALA A 67 13.43 -2.73 13.40
N PHE A 68 12.39 -3.55 13.49
CA PHE A 68 12.19 -4.47 14.62
C PHE A 68 13.32 -5.48 14.78
N ASP A 69 13.86 -6.00 13.68
CA ASP A 69 15.06 -6.86 13.65
C ASP A 69 16.33 -6.00 13.69
N LYS A 70 16.47 -5.13 14.68
CA LYS A 70 17.50 -4.07 14.77
C LYS A 70 18.96 -4.54 14.64
N TYR A 71 19.22 -5.81 14.90
CA TYR A 71 20.54 -6.40 14.72
C TYR A 71 20.87 -6.76 13.27
N LYS A 72 19.86 -6.75 12.39
CA LYS A 72 20.06 -6.89 10.95
C LYS A 72 20.23 -5.50 10.35
N GLY A 73 21.40 -5.19 9.80
CA GLY A 73 21.72 -3.87 9.26
C GLY A 73 20.69 -3.37 8.24
N HIS A 74 20.18 -4.25 7.39
CA HIS A 74 19.15 -3.89 6.40
C HIS A 74 17.80 -3.49 7.02
N SER A 75 17.42 -4.06 8.18
CA SER A 75 16.18 -3.69 8.88
C SER A 75 16.33 -2.30 9.55
N ALA A 76 17.47 -2.03 10.17
CA ALA A 76 17.78 -0.73 10.75
C ALA A 76 17.85 0.38 9.67
N GLU A 77 18.48 0.09 8.54
CA GLU A 77 18.56 1.00 7.39
C GLU A 77 17.16 1.30 6.83
N ALA A 78 16.31 0.28 6.65
CA ALA A 78 14.94 0.44 6.19
C ALA A 78 14.11 1.33 7.12
N GLY A 79 14.22 1.13 8.44
CA GLY A 79 13.57 1.98 9.43
C GLY A 79 14.05 3.43 9.40
N ALA A 80 15.37 3.64 9.27
CA ALA A 80 15.95 4.98 9.16
C ALA A 80 15.47 5.71 7.88
N LYS A 81 15.51 5.05 6.72
CA LYS A 81 15.00 5.61 5.47
C LYS A 81 13.52 5.95 5.54
N PHE A 82 12.72 5.07 6.14
CA PHE A 82 11.29 5.31 6.32
C PHE A 82 11.02 6.52 7.21
N ILE A 83 11.59 6.58 8.42
CA ILE A 83 11.29 7.66 9.37
C ILE A 83 11.77 9.03 8.86
N LEU A 84 12.96 9.12 8.27
CA LEU A 84 13.46 10.38 7.72
C LEU A 84 12.57 10.89 6.59
N SER A 85 12.16 10.01 5.68
CA SER A 85 11.25 10.38 4.59
C SER A 85 9.86 10.75 5.10
N ALA A 86 9.38 10.03 6.14
CA ALA A 86 8.10 10.30 6.77
C ALA A 86 8.07 11.65 7.48
N LEU A 87 9.08 11.98 8.26
CA LEU A 87 9.19 13.27 8.97
C LEU A 87 9.22 14.45 7.99
N PHE A 88 9.97 14.32 6.90
CA PHE A 88 9.97 15.34 5.84
C PHE A 88 8.58 15.52 5.22
N SER A 89 7.92 14.41 4.89
CA SER A 89 6.57 14.42 4.34
C SER A 89 5.54 15.01 5.30
N SER A 90 5.62 14.67 6.59
CA SER A 90 4.76 15.20 7.65
C SER A 90 4.94 16.70 7.84
N GLY A 91 6.18 17.21 7.73
CA GLY A 91 6.46 18.63 7.79
C GLY A 91 5.79 19.41 6.67
N ILE A 92 5.90 18.92 5.42
CA ILE A 92 5.23 19.53 4.27
C ILE A 92 3.71 19.46 4.41
N PHE A 93 3.19 18.31 4.83
CA PHE A 93 1.76 18.12 5.09
C PHE A 93 1.21 19.11 6.12
N LEU A 94 1.90 19.23 7.27
CA LEU A 94 1.50 20.16 8.33
C LEU A 94 1.56 21.62 7.87
N TYR A 95 2.55 21.96 7.06
CA TYR A 95 2.64 23.29 6.46
C TYR A 95 1.45 23.56 5.53
N GLY A 96 1.02 22.58 4.73
CA GLY A 96 -0.21 22.68 3.93
C GLY A 96 -1.45 22.93 4.80
N ILE A 97 -1.60 22.22 5.92
CA ILE A 97 -2.70 22.47 6.88
C ILE A 97 -2.62 23.88 7.45
N SER A 98 -1.43 24.37 7.81
CA SER A 98 -1.24 25.72 8.33
C SER A 98 -1.66 26.80 7.31
N MET A 99 -1.38 26.59 6.03
CA MET A 99 -1.82 27.51 4.96
C MET A 99 -3.35 27.50 4.78
N ILE A 100 -4.00 26.33 4.86
CA ILE A 100 -5.48 26.25 4.85
C ILE A 100 -6.05 27.01 6.05
N TYR A 101 -5.50 26.79 7.25
CA TYR A 101 -5.93 27.53 8.43
C TYR A 101 -5.75 29.06 8.27
N GLY A 102 -4.63 29.49 7.70
CA GLY A 102 -4.35 30.91 7.45
C GLY A 102 -5.32 31.58 6.47
N THR A 103 -5.90 30.82 5.54
CA THR A 103 -6.85 31.34 4.54
C THR A 103 -8.31 31.21 4.95
N VAL A 104 -8.66 30.11 5.62
CA VAL A 104 -10.05 29.76 5.95
C VAL A 104 -10.40 30.10 7.42
N GLY A 105 -9.40 30.11 8.32
CA GLY A 105 -9.59 30.41 9.75
C GLY A 105 -10.15 29.27 10.59
N THR A 106 -10.37 28.07 10.02
CA THR A 106 -10.86 26.87 10.71
C THR A 106 -10.13 25.62 10.26
N LEU A 107 -10.15 24.57 11.11
CA LEU A 107 -9.60 23.23 10.82
C LEU A 107 -10.68 22.14 10.86
N TYR A 108 -11.94 22.51 11.09
CA TYR A 108 -13.07 21.57 11.05
C TYR A 108 -13.43 21.23 9.60
N PHE A 109 -13.57 19.95 9.29
CA PHE A 109 -13.87 19.48 7.94
C PHE A 109 -15.18 19.97 7.37
N GLU A 110 -16.15 20.23 8.23
CA GLU A 110 -17.47 20.74 7.84
C GLU A 110 -17.44 22.23 7.45
N ASP A 111 -16.54 23.02 8.05
CA ASP A 111 -16.50 24.47 7.86
C ASP A 111 -15.56 24.89 6.72
N ILE A 112 -14.50 24.11 6.46
CA ILE A 112 -13.47 24.44 5.46
C ILE A 112 -14.06 24.67 4.06
N PRO A 113 -14.98 23.83 3.54
CA PRO A 113 -15.50 24.00 2.17
C PRO A 113 -16.12 25.38 1.92
N ALA A 114 -16.69 26.01 2.92
CA ALA A 114 -17.30 27.34 2.81
C ALA A 114 -16.27 28.48 2.62
N GLY A 115 -15.03 28.25 3.06
CA GLY A 115 -13.94 29.24 2.94
C GLY A 115 -12.97 28.97 1.78
N LEU A 116 -13.21 27.93 0.97
CA LEU A 116 -12.37 27.61 -0.18
C LEU A 116 -12.85 28.38 -1.42
N ASP A 117 -12.02 29.30 -1.89
CA ASP A 117 -12.25 30.16 -3.08
C ASP A 117 -11.34 29.78 -4.28
N GLY A 118 -10.45 28.79 -4.11
CA GLY A 118 -9.51 28.39 -5.15
C GLY A 118 -8.35 29.35 -5.35
N SER A 119 -8.05 30.20 -4.38
CA SER A 119 -6.92 31.16 -4.44
C SER A 119 -5.58 30.41 -4.62
N PRO A 120 -4.57 31.06 -5.22
CA PRO A 120 -3.24 30.45 -5.43
C PRO A 120 -2.62 29.86 -4.15
N LEU A 121 -2.87 30.49 -2.99
CA LEU A 121 -2.39 30.03 -1.70
C LEU A 121 -3.10 28.73 -1.26
N GLN A 122 -4.40 28.62 -1.50
CA GLN A 122 -5.16 27.41 -1.21
C GLN A 122 -4.79 26.25 -2.15
N ILE A 123 -4.51 26.54 -3.43
CA ILE A 123 -4.01 25.53 -4.38
C ILE A 123 -2.65 25.03 -3.92
N LEU A 124 -1.73 25.91 -3.53
CA LEU A 124 -0.42 25.52 -2.99
C LEU A 124 -0.56 24.70 -1.71
N ALA A 125 -1.46 25.09 -0.81
CA ALA A 125 -1.77 24.36 0.41
C ALA A 125 -2.28 22.95 0.12
N LEU A 126 -3.17 22.79 -0.87
CA LEU A 126 -3.66 21.49 -1.32
C LEU A 126 -2.54 20.60 -1.85
N VAL A 127 -1.61 21.14 -2.63
CA VAL A 127 -0.44 20.39 -3.14
C VAL A 127 0.44 19.91 -1.99
N PHE A 128 0.73 20.75 -1.01
CA PHE A 128 1.53 20.38 0.15
C PHE A 128 0.83 19.37 1.04
N PHE A 129 -0.45 19.58 1.31
CA PHE A 129 -1.28 18.61 2.02
C PHE A 129 -1.30 17.24 1.32
N PHE A 130 -1.56 17.22 0.00
CA PHE A 130 -1.62 15.99 -0.77
C PHE A 130 -0.27 15.27 -0.81
N SER A 131 0.86 15.97 -0.79
CA SER A 131 2.18 15.35 -0.80
C SER A 131 2.40 14.40 0.39
N GLY A 132 1.88 14.74 1.57
CA GLY A 132 1.92 13.88 2.75
C GLY A 132 1.08 12.61 2.61
N LEU A 133 -0.11 12.71 2.04
CA LEU A 133 -0.94 11.55 1.73
C LEU A 133 -0.34 10.69 0.61
N ALA A 134 0.23 11.33 -0.42
CA ALA A 134 0.91 10.66 -1.51
C ALA A 134 2.12 9.84 -1.02
N PHE A 135 2.88 10.35 -0.05
CA PHE A 135 3.92 9.60 0.65
C PHE A 135 3.34 8.33 1.31
N LYS A 136 2.28 8.47 2.11
CA LYS A 136 1.66 7.36 2.83
C LYS A 136 1.11 6.28 1.89
N LEU A 137 0.59 6.68 0.74
CA LEU A 137 0.09 5.81 -0.33
C LEU A 137 1.20 5.26 -1.24
N SER A 138 2.42 5.77 -1.13
CA SER A 138 3.54 5.46 -2.03
C SER A 138 3.27 5.87 -3.48
N LEU A 139 2.61 7.01 -3.70
CA LEU A 139 2.38 7.54 -5.04
C LEU A 139 3.64 8.24 -5.59
N VAL A 140 3.86 8.18 -6.89
CA VAL A 140 4.95 8.91 -7.55
C VAL A 140 4.70 10.41 -7.48
N PRO A 141 5.71 11.23 -7.10
CA PRO A 141 7.13 10.91 -6.87
C PRO A 141 7.48 10.49 -5.42
N PHE A 142 6.54 10.40 -4.51
CA PHE A 142 6.76 10.15 -3.08
C PHE A 142 6.92 8.66 -2.72
N HIS A 143 7.24 7.80 -3.68
CA HIS A 143 7.29 6.33 -3.55
C HIS A 143 8.66 5.75 -3.19
N LEU A 144 9.74 6.55 -3.24
CA LEU A 144 11.12 6.06 -3.21
C LEU A 144 11.48 5.24 -1.96
N TRP A 145 10.84 5.51 -0.84
CA TRP A 145 11.04 4.79 0.41
C TRP A 145 10.52 3.34 0.38
N THR A 146 9.53 3.05 -0.47
CA THR A 146 8.70 1.84 -0.37
C THR A 146 9.49 0.56 -0.65
N ALA A 147 10.32 0.56 -1.70
CA ALA A 147 11.06 -0.63 -2.13
C ALA A 147 12.10 -1.06 -1.08
N ASP A 148 12.86 -0.13 -0.55
CA ASP A 148 13.89 -0.39 0.46
C ASP A 148 13.26 -0.80 1.79
N THR A 149 12.17 -0.13 2.18
CA THR A 149 11.42 -0.45 3.39
C THR A 149 10.81 -1.85 3.34
N TYR A 150 10.15 -2.22 2.22
CA TYR A 150 9.55 -3.55 2.11
C TYR A 150 10.60 -4.66 2.09
N GLN A 151 11.74 -4.41 1.46
CA GLN A 151 12.83 -5.37 1.42
C GLN A 151 13.46 -5.58 2.81
N GLY A 152 13.69 -4.49 3.55
CA GLY A 152 14.44 -4.53 4.82
C GLY A 152 13.59 -4.89 6.04
N ALA A 153 12.30 -4.55 6.07
CA ALA A 153 11.42 -4.85 7.20
C ALA A 153 11.15 -6.36 7.35
N PRO A 154 10.81 -6.85 8.56
CA PRO A 154 10.28 -8.20 8.73
C PRO A 154 9.06 -8.45 7.84
N THR A 155 8.90 -9.66 7.28
CA THR A 155 7.87 -9.93 6.28
C THR A 155 6.44 -9.69 6.79
N SER A 156 6.15 -10.01 8.05
CA SER A 156 4.85 -9.72 8.67
C SER A 156 4.59 -8.21 8.80
N VAL A 157 5.61 -7.42 9.11
CA VAL A 157 5.53 -5.95 9.15
C VAL A 157 5.31 -5.39 7.74
N THR A 158 6.00 -5.93 6.74
CA THR A 158 5.82 -5.54 5.33
C THR A 158 4.38 -5.84 4.88
N ALA A 159 3.83 -7.00 5.23
CA ALA A 159 2.44 -7.34 4.95
C ALA A 159 1.47 -6.32 5.56
N TYR A 160 1.64 -5.99 6.84
CA TYR A 160 0.82 -5.01 7.55
C TYR A 160 0.90 -3.61 6.89
N LEU A 161 2.11 -3.15 6.61
CA LEU A 161 2.35 -1.85 5.97
C LEU A 161 1.74 -1.76 4.58
N SER A 162 1.83 -2.85 3.80
CA SER A 162 1.38 -2.86 2.40
C SER A 162 -0.13 -2.77 2.22
N VAL A 163 -0.92 -3.28 3.16
CA VAL A 163 -2.37 -3.34 3.03
C VAL A 163 -3.12 -2.49 4.06
N ILE A 164 -2.78 -2.59 5.34
CA ILE A 164 -3.57 -1.93 6.39
C ILE A 164 -3.27 -0.44 6.43
N SER A 165 -2.00 -0.06 6.47
CA SER A 165 -1.59 1.34 6.46
C SER A 165 -2.01 2.05 5.16
N LYS A 166 -1.81 1.39 4.02
CA LYS A 166 -2.18 1.95 2.71
C LYS A 166 -3.70 2.04 2.54
N GLY A 167 -4.45 1.06 3.01
CA GLY A 167 -5.91 1.08 3.00
C GLY A 167 -6.48 2.24 3.82
N ALA A 168 -5.98 2.45 5.03
CA ALA A 168 -6.37 3.58 5.86
C ALA A 168 -6.09 4.92 5.15
N ALA A 169 -4.91 5.08 4.55
CA ALA A 169 -4.56 6.27 3.81
C ALA A 169 -5.45 6.49 2.57
N ALA A 170 -5.84 5.43 1.86
CA ALA A 170 -6.73 5.53 0.69
C ALA A 170 -8.13 6.03 1.09
N PHE A 171 -8.72 5.47 2.15
CA PHE A 171 -10.01 5.94 2.67
C PHE A 171 -9.94 7.38 3.18
N ALA A 172 -8.90 7.72 3.93
CA ALA A 172 -8.68 9.07 4.43
C ALA A 172 -8.53 10.09 3.28
N THR A 173 -7.77 9.75 2.23
CA THR A 173 -7.61 10.57 1.03
C THR A 173 -8.95 10.78 0.33
N MET A 174 -9.76 9.73 0.18
CA MET A 174 -11.09 9.82 -0.41
C MET A 174 -11.97 10.79 0.36
N VAL A 175 -12.04 10.64 1.69
CA VAL A 175 -12.86 11.50 2.55
C VAL A 175 -12.44 12.96 2.44
N VAL A 176 -11.15 13.23 2.54
CA VAL A 176 -10.64 14.60 2.54
C VAL A 176 -10.79 15.26 1.16
N LEU A 177 -10.42 14.58 0.07
CA LEU A 177 -10.53 15.18 -1.26
C LEU A 177 -12.00 15.43 -1.67
N VAL A 178 -12.90 14.49 -1.35
CA VAL A 178 -14.31 14.63 -1.77
C VAL A 178 -15.11 15.52 -0.84
N LYS A 179 -14.94 15.41 0.48
CA LYS A 179 -15.73 16.19 1.45
C LYS A 179 -15.13 17.56 1.77
N VAL A 180 -13.80 17.65 1.97
CA VAL A 180 -13.17 18.88 2.41
C VAL A 180 -12.76 19.73 1.22
N PHE A 181 -12.11 19.14 0.21
CA PHE A 181 -11.66 19.84 -0.99
C PHE A 181 -12.59 19.64 -2.19
N GLY A 182 -13.86 19.29 -1.98
CA GLY A 182 -14.84 19.05 -3.05
C GLY A 182 -15.07 20.26 -3.95
N SER A 183 -15.05 21.50 -3.40
CA SER A 183 -15.13 22.75 -4.17
C SER A 183 -13.90 23.00 -5.06
N MET A 184 -12.78 22.35 -4.79
CA MET A 184 -11.53 22.47 -5.56
C MET A 184 -11.28 21.28 -6.48
N THR A 185 -12.32 20.54 -6.88
CA THR A 185 -12.22 19.33 -7.70
C THR A 185 -11.43 19.55 -8.99
N GLU A 186 -11.61 20.66 -9.68
CA GLU A 186 -10.87 21.00 -10.91
C GLU A 186 -9.36 21.03 -10.71
N HIS A 187 -8.88 21.46 -9.55
CA HIS A 187 -7.46 21.57 -9.24
C HIS A 187 -6.86 20.20 -8.85
N TRP A 188 -7.50 19.49 -7.91
CA TRP A 188 -6.92 18.21 -7.46
C TRP A 188 -7.14 17.07 -8.43
N SER A 189 -8.18 17.11 -9.26
CA SER A 189 -8.43 16.02 -10.22
C SER A 189 -7.35 15.94 -11.30
N LEU A 190 -6.91 17.06 -11.84
CA LEU A 190 -5.81 17.10 -12.80
C LEU A 190 -4.48 16.62 -12.18
N MET A 191 -4.17 17.13 -10.99
CA MET A 191 -2.98 16.72 -10.25
C MET A 191 -3.00 15.22 -9.98
N LEU A 192 -4.12 14.70 -9.48
CA LEU A 192 -4.28 13.27 -9.18
C LEU A 192 -4.21 12.41 -10.44
N ALA A 193 -4.78 12.86 -11.55
CA ALA A 193 -4.72 12.19 -12.84
C ALA A 193 -3.27 11.97 -13.32
N ILE A 194 -2.44 13.00 -13.27
CA ILE A 194 -1.02 12.93 -13.63
C ILE A 194 -0.28 11.97 -12.70
N ILE A 195 -0.51 12.07 -11.40
CA ILE A 195 0.11 11.21 -10.38
C ILE A 195 -0.30 9.75 -10.57
N ILE A 196 -1.57 9.45 -10.87
CA ILE A 196 -2.04 8.10 -11.17
C ILE A 196 -1.29 7.51 -12.35
N VAL A 197 -1.24 8.20 -13.47
CA VAL A 197 -0.56 7.71 -14.69
C VAL A 197 0.92 7.44 -14.40
N ALA A 198 1.61 8.37 -13.73
CA ALA A 198 3.00 8.18 -13.35
C ALA A 198 3.17 6.97 -12.41
N THR A 199 2.29 6.82 -11.41
CA THR A 199 2.37 5.78 -10.39
C THR A 199 2.15 4.39 -10.98
N ILE A 200 1.10 4.18 -11.79
CA ILE A 200 0.85 2.88 -12.41
C ILE A 200 1.95 2.50 -13.39
N THR A 201 2.45 3.46 -14.17
CA THR A 201 3.48 3.21 -15.19
C THR A 201 4.83 2.91 -14.55
N ILE A 202 5.30 3.77 -13.65
CA ILE A 202 6.60 3.58 -12.98
C ILE A 202 6.56 2.33 -12.11
N GLY A 203 5.49 2.13 -11.33
CA GLY A 203 5.33 0.93 -10.50
C GLY A 203 5.45 -0.36 -11.31
N ASN A 204 4.74 -0.45 -12.42
CA ASN A 204 4.75 -1.64 -13.29
C ASN A 204 6.10 -1.86 -13.98
N LEU A 205 6.71 -0.80 -14.53
CA LEU A 205 8.01 -0.92 -15.21
C LEU A 205 9.13 -1.36 -14.27
N PHE A 206 9.15 -0.82 -13.06
CA PHE A 206 10.16 -1.22 -12.07
C PHE A 206 9.90 -2.61 -11.48
N ALA A 207 8.63 -3.03 -11.32
CA ALA A 207 8.28 -4.36 -10.88
C ALA A 207 8.85 -5.46 -11.80
N MET A 208 8.84 -5.24 -13.11
CA MET A 208 9.35 -6.22 -14.09
C MET A 208 10.83 -6.57 -13.91
N ARG A 209 11.63 -5.68 -13.36
CA ARG A 209 13.08 -5.85 -13.17
C ARG A 209 13.46 -6.42 -11.81
N GLN A 210 12.52 -6.61 -10.90
CA GLN A 210 12.84 -7.08 -9.55
C GLN A 210 12.94 -8.61 -9.52
N SER A 211 14.03 -9.10 -8.94
CA SER A 211 14.23 -10.51 -8.62
C SER A 211 13.82 -10.83 -7.17
N HIS A 212 14.07 -9.91 -6.24
CA HIS A 212 13.73 -10.07 -4.82
C HIS A 212 12.22 -9.88 -4.59
N LEU A 213 11.52 -10.89 -4.09
CA LEU A 213 10.05 -10.92 -4.01
C LEU A 213 9.45 -9.80 -3.15
N LYS A 214 10.03 -9.45 -2.01
CA LYS A 214 9.51 -8.34 -1.20
C LYS A 214 9.67 -6.99 -1.91
N ARG A 215 10.76 -6.78 -2.63
CA ARG A 215 10.98 -5.59 -3.44
C ARG A 215 10.06 -5.56 -4.67
N PHE A 216 9.83 -6.71 -5.28
CA PHE A 216 8.83 -6.89 -6.32
C PHE A 216 7.43 -6.51 -5.82
N MET A 217 7.03 -7.02 -4.65
CA MET A 217 5.74 -6.68 -4.03
C MET A 217 5.64 -5.19 -3.66
N ALA A 218 6.73 -4.52 -3.37
CA ALA A 218 6.74 -3.07 -3.16
C ALA A 218 6.33 -2.32 -4.42
N PHE A 219 6.93 -2.61 -5.58
CA PHE A 219 6.56 -1.97 -6.85
C PHE A 219 5.17 -2.38 -7.34
N SER A 220 4.78 -3.63 -7.14
CA SER A 220 3.40 -4.09 -7.32
C SER A 220 2.44 -3.24 -6.48
N SER A 221 2.73 -3.04 -5.20
CA SER A 221 1.92 -2.22 -4.27
C SER A 221 1.86 -0.74 -4.67
N ILE A 222 2.92 -0.18 -5.26
CA ILE A 222 2.92 1.19 -5.83
C ILE A 222 1.92 1.25 -6.99
N SER A 223 1.99 0.32 -7.95
CA SER A 223 1.06 0.29 -9.07
C SER A 223 -0.39 0.08 -8.62
N GLN A 224 -0.64 -0.81 -7.65
CA GLN A 224 -1.97 -1.03 -7.08
C GLN A 224 -2.53 0.24 -6.41
N ALA A 225 -1.68 1.03 -5.73
CA ALA A 225 -2.10 2.32 -5.18
C ALA A 225 -2.58 3.30 -6.26
N GLY A 226 -1.92 3.31 -7.42
CA GLY A 226 -2.37 4.08 -8.57
C GLY A 226 -3.76 3.67 -9.07
N TYR A 227 -4.03 2.35 -9.17
CA TYR A 227 -5.38 1.86 -9.53
C TYR A 227 -6.43 2.22 -8.47
N ILE A 228 -6.09 2.13 -7.18
CA ILE A 228 -6.99 2.53 -6.08
C ILE A 228 -7.34 4.02 -6.19
N MET A 229 -6.39 4.87 -6.55
CA MET A 229 -6.62 6.31 -6.69
C MET A 229 -7.53 6.67 -7.88
N LEU A 230 -7.73 5.80 -8.87
CA LEU A 230 -8.76 5.99 -9.89
C LEU A 230 -10.18 6.02 -9.30
N ALA A 231 -10.43 5.26 -8.25
CA ALA A 231 -11.71 5.31 -7.54
C ALA A 231 -11.93 6.67 -6.84
N VAL A 232 -10.84 7.25 -6.30
CA VAL A 232 -10.87 8.59 -5.70
C VAL A 232 -11.06 9.67 -6.78
N LEU A 233 -10.36 9.54 -7.91
CA LEU A 233 -10.46 10.45 -9.05
C LEU A 233 -11.89 10.52 -9.62
N ALA A 234 -12.61 9.40 -9.61
CA ALA A 234 -14.02 9.37 -10.06
C ALA A 234 -14.91 10.30 -9.22
N GLY A 235 -14.63 10.52 -7.94
CA GLY A 235 -15.34 11.45 -7.05
C GLY A 235 -16.81 11.13 -6.80
N THR A 236 -17.26 9.92 -7.15
CA THR A 236 -18.67 9.50 -7.15
C THR A 236 -18.96 8.46 -6.08
N PRO A 237 -20.24 8.28 -5.67
CA PRO A 237 -20.61 7.17 -4.77
C PRO A 237 -20.22 5.80 -5.30
N GLN A 238 -20.27 5.61 -6.64
CA GLN A 238 -19.82 4.38 -7.28
C GLN A 238 -18.29 4.20 -7.14
N GLY A 239 -17.51 5.28 -7.24
CA GLY A 239 -16.08 5.27 -6.99
C GLY A 239 -15.77 4.88 -5.54
N MET A 240 -16.51 5.44 -4.56
CA MET A 240 -16.38 5.07 -3.15
C MET A 240 -16.66 3.59 -2.90
N ALA A 241 -17.74 3.05 -3.44
CA ALA A 241 -18.08 1.63 -3.33
C ALA A 241 -17.01 0.74 -3.97
N SER A 242 -16.48 1.16 -5.14
CA SER A 242 -15.40 0.46 -5.84
C SER A 242 -14.10 0.46 -5.05
N LEU A 243 -13.78 1.56 -4.33
CA LEU A 243 -12.63 1.65 -3.43
C LEU A 243 -12.73 0.61 -2.31
N VAL A 244 -13.88 0.52 -1.65
CA VAL A 244 -14.13 -0.44 -0.56
C VAL A 244 -13.93 -1.88 -1.06
N TYR A 245 -14.57 -2.22 -2.18
CA TYR A 245 -14.46 -3.55 -2.77
C TYR A 245 -13.01 -3.88 -3.16
N TYR A 246 -12.32 -2.93 -3.81
CA TYR A 246 -10.92 -3.09 -4.20
C TYR A 246 -10.04 -3.37 -2.99
N MET A 247 -10.21 -2.59 -1.91
CA MET A 247 -9.40 -2.75 -0.70
C MET A 247 -9.60 -4.10 -0.03
N VAL A 248 -10.83 -4.61 0.05
CA VAL A 248 -11.10 -5.94 0.62
C VAL A 248 -10.39 -7.02 -0.19
N VAL A 249 -10.53 -7.00 -1.52
CA VAL A 249 -9.87 -7.97 -2.41
C VAL A 249 -8.35 -7.86 -2.33
N TYR A 250 -7.83 -6.63 -2.32
CA TYR A 250 -6.39 -6.36 -2.23
C TYR A 250 -5.78 -6.86 -0.92
N ILE A 251 -6.47 -6.67 0.21
CA ILE A 251 -6.02 -7.18 1.51
C ILE A 251 -5.87 -8.70 1.47
N VAL A 252 -6.89 -9.41 1.01
CA VAL A 252 -6.88 -10.89 0.96
C VAL A 252 -5.78 -11.41 0.04
N ALA A 253 -5.69 -10.86 -1.17
CA ALA A 253 -4.70 -11.31 -2.16
C ALA A 253 -3.26 -11.00 -1.70
N ASN A 254 -3.02 -9.80 -1.20
CA ASN A 254 -1.68 -9.36 -0.78
C ASN A 254 -1.19 -10.12 0.47
N LEU A 255 -2.07 -10.30 1.47
CA LEU A 255 -1.75 -11.12 2.65
C LEU A 255 -1.52 -12.58 2.26
N GLY A 256 -2.22 -13.11 1.25
CA GLY A 256 -1.96 -14.43 0.70
C GLY A 256 -0.53 -14.56 0.16
N VAL A 257 -0.08 -13.59 -0.65
CA VAL A 257 1.30 -13.57 -1.17
C VAL A 257 2.33 -13.45 -0.05
N PHE A 258 2.16 -12.49 0.87
CA PHE A 258 3.10 -12.32 1.98
C PHE A 258 3.09 -13.49 2.96
N GLY A 259 1.96 -14.16 3.14
CA GLY A 259 1.88 -15.38 3.94
C GLY A 259 2.75 -16.51 3.37
N VAL A 260 2.72 -16.71 2.06
CA VAL A 260 3.61 -17.69 1.40
C VAL A 260 5.07 -17.25 1.51
N ILE A 261 5.39 -15.98 1.26
CA ILE A 261 6.75 -15.45 1.40
C ILE A 261 7.27 -15.65 2.83
N ALA A 262 6.46 -15.35 3.85
CA ALA A 262 6.82 -15.51 5.26
C ALA A 262 7.07 -16.99 5.62
N SER A 263 6.21 -17.91 5.13
CA SER A 263 6.38 -19.34 5.34
C SER A 263 7.67 -19.87 4.71
N VAL A 264 7.95 -19.49 3.47
CA VAL A 264 9.20 -19.88 2.79
C VAL A 264 10.42 -19.27 3.48
N GLU A 265 10.39 -17.99 3.81
CA GLU A 265 11.49 -17.30 4.52
C GLU A 265 11.81 -17.99 5.86
N HIS A 266 10.77 -18.39 6.61
CA HIS A 266 10.93 -19.05 7.91
C HIS A 266 11.64 -20.40 7.78
N HIS A 267 11.23 -21.23 6.83
CA HIS A 267 11.76 -22.60 6.66
C HIS A 267 13.09 -22.67 5.89
N THR A 268 13.43 -21.62 5.12
CA THR A 268 14.63 -21.63 4.27
C THR A 268 15.71 -20.66 4.74
N HIS A 269 15.47 -19.96 5.87
CA HIS A 269 16.39 -18.97 6.42
C HIS A 269 16.79 -17.85 5.46
N GLY A 270 15.86 -17.45 4.55
CA GLY A 270 16.04 -16.24 3.76
C GLY A 270 16.03 -16.40 2.24
N LYS A 271 15.51 -17.50 1.68
CA LYS A 271 15.27 -17.60 0.24
C LYS A 271 14.10 -16.70 -0.16
N LEU A 272 14.41 -15.58 -0.82
CA LEU A 272 13.46 -14.50 -1.13
C LEU A 272 13.55 -14.02 -2.59
N THR A 273 14.33 -14.69 -3.44
CA THR A 273 14.40 -14.36 -4.86
C THR A 273 13.41 -15.19 -5.67
N ARG A 274 12.98 -14.68 -6.82
CA ARG A 274 12.10 -15.41 -7.73
C ARG A 274 12.68 -16.77 -8.13
N ASP A 275 13.99 -16.84 -8.33
CA ASP A 275 14.66 -18.07 -8.77
C ASP A 275 14.72 -19.13 -7.66
N ASP A 276 14.70 -18.73 -6.40
CA ASP A 276 14.56 -19.63 -5.27
C ASP A 276 13.24 -20.41 -5.29
N TYR A 277 12.19 -19.83 -5.89
CA TYR A 277 10.86 -20.43 -6.00
C TYR A 277 10.69 -21.36 -7.20
N ASN A 278 11.75 -21.56 -8.02
CA ASN A 278 11.71 -22.48 -9.14
C ASN A 278 11.32 -23.90 -8.66
N GLY A 279 10.31 -24.49 -9.33
CA GLY A 279 9.84 -25.84 -9.00
C GLY A 279 9.11 -25.99 -7.66
N LEU A 280 8.70 -24.91 -7.00
CA LEU A 280 8.03 -24.94 -5.69
C LEU A 280 6.78 -25.85 -5.68
N TYR A 281 6.07 -25.97 -6.81
CA TYR A 281 4.90 -26.83 -6.93
C TYR A 281 5.20 -28.30 -6.64
N GLN A 282 6.38 -28.79 -7.00
CA GLN A 282 6.76 -30.19 -6.82
C GLN A 282 6.92 -30.56 -5.35
N THR A 283 7.37 -29.64 -4.52
CA THR A 283 7.63 -29.87 -3.09
C THR A 283 6.52 -29.33 -2.19
N ASN A 284 5.92 -28.20 -2.52
CA ASN A 284 4.93 -27.51 -1.70
C ASN A 284 3.70 -27.07 -2.52
N PRO A 285 2.89 -28.01 -3.05
CA PRO A 285 1.78 -27.69 -3.97
C PRO A 285 0.72 -26.79 -3.35
N LYS A 286 0.38 -26.96 -2.06
CA LYS A 286 -0.62 -26.11 -1.38
C LYS A 286 -0.18 -24.66 -1.30
N LEU A 287 1.07 -24.37 -0.89
CA LEU A 287 1.61 -23.01 -0.83
C LEU A 287 1.67 -22.38 -2.22
N THR A 288 2.09 -23.17 -3.22
CA THR A 288 2.13 -22.72 -4.63
C THR A 288 0.74 -22.34 -5.14
N MET A 289 -0.29 -23.12 -4.81
CA MET A 289 -1.66 -22.81 -5.20
C MET A 289 -2.17 -21.51 -4.53
N VAL A 290 -1.91 -21.32 -3.24
CA VAL A 290 -2.27 -20.07 -2.53
C VAL A 290 -1.59 -18.87 -3.20
N MET A 291 -0.29 -18.95 -3.45
CA MET A 291 0.48 -17.91 -4.15
C MET A 291 -0.10 -17.60 -5.53
N THR A 292 -0.43 -18.65 -6.30
CA THR A 292 -0.96 -18.53 -7.67
C THR A 292 -2.32 -17.84 -7.68
N LEU A 293 -3.25 -18.27 -6.82
CA LEU A 293 -4.58 -17.66 -6.72
C LEU A 293 -4.49 -16.19 -6.30
N ALA A 294 -3.61 -15.87 -5.35
CA ALA A 294 -3.37 -14.51 -4.93
C ALA A 294 -2.77 -13.65 -6.05
N LEU A 295 -1.78 -14.15 -6.78
CA LEU A 295 -1.16 -13.44 -7.92
C LEU A 295 -2.16 -13.26 -9.08
N PHE A 296 -2.99 -14.25 -9.40
CA PHE A 296 -4.05 -14.10 -10.40
C PHE A 296 -5.07 -13.03 -10.00
N SER A 297 -5.42 -12.95 -8.73
CA SER A 297 -6.28 -11.88 -8.23
C SER A 297 -5.60 -10.51 -8.37
N LEU A 298 -4.34 -10.35 -7.98
CA LEU A 298 -3.60 -9.08 -8.14
C LEU A 298 -3.42 -8.69 -9.62
N ALA A 299 -3.21 -9.66 -10.51
CA ALA A 299 -3.13 -9.45 -11.94
C ALA A 299 -4.46 -8.97 -12.53
N GLY A 300 -5.59 -9.39 -11.95
CA GLY A 300 -6.92 -9.08 -12.44
C GLY A 300 -7.37 -10.02 -13.57
N ILE A 301 -7.10 -11.33 -13.42
CA ILE A 301 -7.54 -12.35 -14.39
C ILE A 301 -8.95 -12.82 -14.01
N PRO A 302 -9.91 -12.88 -14.97
CA PRO A 302 -11.18 -13.55 -14.73
C PRO A 302 -10.92 -15.05 -14.44
N PRO A 303 -11.68 -15.69 -13.56
CA PRO A 303 -12.86 -15.25 -12.77
C PRO A 303 -12.52 -14.75 -11.37
N PHE A 304 -11.28 -14.37 -11.08
CA PHE A 304 -10.87 -13.96 -9.73
C PHE A 304 -11.42 -12.60 -9.33
N ALA A 305 -11.61 -12.38 -8.02
CA ALA A 305 -12.17 -11.16 -7.45
C ALA A 305 -11.40 -9.88 -7.84
N GLY A 306 -10.07 -9.99 -8.04
CA GLY A 306 -9.23 -8.88 -8.50
C GLY A 306 -9.58 -8.34 -9.89
N PHE A 307 -10.13 -9.16 -10.78
CA PHE A 307 -10.67 -8.68 -12.04
C PHE A 307 -11.85 -7.72 -11.81
N PHE A 308 -12.81 -8.12 -11.00
CA PHE A 308 -13.98 -7.30 -10.70
C PHE A 308 -13.61 -6.02 -9.96
N SER A 309 -12.60 -6.06 -9.07
CA SER A 309 -12.13 -4.86 -8.37
C SER A 309 -11.58 -3.82 -9.34
N LYS A 310 -10.74 -4.20 -10.29
CA LYS A 310 -10.25 -3.32 -11.36
C LYS A 310 -11.37 -2.86 -12.28
N PHE A 311 -12.25 -3.76 -12.68
CA PHE A 311 -13.38 -3.45 -13.55
C PHE A 311 -14.28 -2.36 -12.95
N PHE A 312 -14.67 -2.47 -11.70
CA PHE A 312 -15.54 -1.47 -11.06
C PHE A 312 -14.86 -0.11 -10.93
N VAL A 313 -13.58 -0.08 -10.57
CA VAL A 313 -12.81 1.17 -10.50
C VAL A 313 -12.67 1.82 -11.88
N PHE A 314 -12.38 1.03 -12.91
CA PHE A 314 -12.27 1.54 -14.29
C PHE A 314 -13.63 2.03 -14.80
N ALA A 315 -14.72 1.31 -14.53
CA ALA A 315 -16.07 1.74 -14.89
C ALA A 315 -16.45 3.06 -14.20
N ALA A 316 -16.15 3.21 -12.90
CA ALA A 316 -16.41 4.45 -12.19
C ALA A 316 -15.65 5.65 -12.79
N ALA A 317 -14.35 5.49 -13.06
CA ALA A 317 -13.53 6.54 -13.69
C ALA A 317 -13.97 6.82 -15.14
N PHE A 318 -14.37 5.79 -15.90
CA PHE A 318 -14.89 5.93 -17.26
C PHE A 318 -16.18 6.75 -17.29
N HIS A 319 -17.14 6.44 -16.42
CA HIS A 319 -18.40 7.19 -16.32
C HIS A 319 -18.20 8.65 -15.87
N SER A 320 -17.10 8.93 -15.15
CA SER A 320 -16.70 10.30 -14.78
C SER A 320 -15.93 11.04 -15.89
N GLY A 321 -15.78 10.45 -17.09
CA GLY A 321 -15.18 11.10 -18.26
C GLY A 321 -13.67 10.93 -18.40
N TYR A 322 -12.99 10.17 -17.54
CA TYR A 322 -11.53 9.97 -17.57
C TYR A 322 -11.08 8.87 -18.55
N TYR A 323 -11.57 8.90 -19.79
CA TYR A 323 -11.36 7.85 -20.80
C TYR A 323 -9.89 7.55 -21.09
N LEU A 324 -9.06 8.59 -21.26
CA LEU A 324 -7.63 8.43 -21.56
C LEU A 324 -6.89 7.75 -20.39
N ILE A 325 -7.21 8.12 -19.16
CA ILE A 325 -6.56 7.55 -17.98
C ILE A 325 -6.94 6.09 -17.80
N VAL A 326 -8.21 5.76 -18.04
CA VAL A 326 -8.69 4.37 -18.02
C VAL A 326 -8.00 3.54 -19.11
N PHE A 327 -7.84 4.09 -20.33
CA PHE A 327 -7.10 3.41 -21.39
C PHE A 327 -5.63 3.13 -20.98
N ILE A 328 -4.94 4.12 -20.45
CA ILE A 328 -3.56 3.93 -19.93
C ILE A 328 -3.52 2.90 -18.81
N ALA A 329 -4.51 2.90 -17.91
CA ALA A 329 -4.62 1.92 -16.84
C ALA A 329 -4.85 0.49 -17.35
N LEU A 330 -5.66 0.32 -18.40
CA LEU A 330 -5.85 -0.98 -19.06
C LEU A 330 -4.55 -1.50 -19.68
N VAL A 331 -3.82 -0.67 -20.41
CA VAL A 331 -2.49 -1.04 -20.96
C VAL A 331 -1.54 -1.46 -19.84
N ASN A 332 -1.50 -0.69 -18.76
CA ASN A 332 -0.67 -1.01 -17.58
C ASN A 332 -1.11 -2.30 -16.88
N THR A 333 -2.40 -2.65 -16.93
CA THR A 333 -2.87 -3.94 -16.40
C THR A 333 -2.31 -5.11 -17.19
N VAL A 334 -2.20 -4.99 -18.52
CA VAL A 334 -1.57 -6.01 -19.39
C VAL A 334 -0.08 -6.14 -19.05
N ILE A 335 0.63 -5.03 -18.81
CA ILE A 335 2.02 -5.05 -18.37
C ILE A 335 2.15 -5.76 -17.01
N SER A 336 1.23 -5.48 -16.08
CA SER A 336 1.26 -6.12 -14.76
C SER A 336 1.03 -7.63 -14.82
N LEU A 337 0.19 -8.10 -15.73
CA LEU A 337 -0.04 -9.53 -15.95
C LEU A 337 1.26 -10.26 -16.26
N TYR A 338 2.11 -9.70 -17.11
CA TYR A 338 3.37 -10.31 -17.51
C TYR A 338 4.26 -10.66 -16.30
N TYR A 339 4.49 -9.72 -15.41
CA TYR A 339 5.42 -9.96 -14.31
C TYR A 339 4.84 -10.86 -13.21
N TYR A 340 3.52 -10.88 -12.99
CA TYR A 340 2.89 -11.87 -12.10
C TYR A 340 3.01 -13.29 -12.68
N LEU A 341 2.82 -13.45 -13.98
CA LEU A 341 2.98 -14.75 -14.65
C LEU A 341 4.41 -15.26 -14.62
N LEU A 342 5.43 -14.39 -14.57
CA LEU A 342 6.82 -14.83 -14.42
C LEU A 342 7.06 -15.58 -13.10
N ILE A 343 6.43 -15.16 -12.00
CA ILE A 343 6.53 -15.88 -10.72
C ILE A 343 5.82 -17.24 -10.80
N ILE A 344 4.63 -17.27 -11.41
CA ILE A 344 3.87 -18.50 -11.59
C ILE A 344 4.65 -19.48 -12.47
N LYS A 345 5.26 -18.98 -13.57
CA LYS A 345 6.15 -19.78 -14.41
C LYS A 345 7.32 -20.38 -13.62
N ALA A 346 7.96 -19.59 -12.75
CA ALA A 346 9.04 -20.06 -11.90
C ALA A 346 8.58 -21.22 -11.01
N MET A 347 7.44 -21.08 -10.35
CA MET A 347 6.92 -22.08 -9.42
C MET A 347 6.50 -23.40 -10.09
N PHE A 348 5.95 -23.35 -11.30
CA PHE A 348 5.38 -24.54 -11.96
C PHE A 348 6.27 -25.18 -13.02
N ILE A 349 6.99 -24.35 -13.81
CA ILE A 349 7.61 -24.79 -15.07
C ILE A 349 9.14 -24.85 -14.96
N THR A 350 9.74 -23.86 -14.28
CA THR A 350 11.21 -23.76 -14.23
C THR A 350 11.78 -24.81 -13.28
N PRO A 351 12.67 -25.71 -13.74
CA PRO A 351 13.27 -26.72 -12.88
C PRO A 351 14.22 -26.07 -11.86
N ASN A 352 14.40 -26.72 -10.71
CA ASN A 352 15.36 -26.33 -9.69
C ASN A 352 16.16 -27.54 -9.24
N GLU A 353 17.49 -27.46 -9.32
CA GLU A 353 18.38 -28.53 -8.85
C GLU A 353 18.41 -28.63 -7.32
N GLN A 354 18.09 -27.54 -6.61
CA GLN A 354 18.01 -27.47 -5.16
C GLN A 354 16.65 -26.90 -4.71
N PRO A 355 15.56 -27.65 -4.90
CA PRO A 355 14.22 -27.17 -4.59
C PRO A 355 14.08 -26.88 -3.10
N ILE A 356 13.15 -25.98 -2.77
CA ILE A 356 12.75 -25.73 -1.39
C ILE A 356 12.21 -27.02 -0.78
N PRO A 357 12.67 -27.46 0.41
CA PRO A 357 12.21 -28.69 1.02
C PRO A 357 10.70 -28.67 1.29
N THR A 358 10.09 -29.83 1.36
CA THR A 358 8.67 -29.96 1.70
C THR A 358 8.43 -29.54 3.15
N PHE A 359 7.48 -28.65 3.36
CA PHE A 359 7.05 -28.25 4.70
C PHE A 359 5.84 -29.09 5.11
N GLN A 360 5.86 -29.59 6.35
CA GLN A 360 4.66 -30.12 6.98
C GLN A 360 3.90 -28.90 7.56
N ASN A 361 2.78 -28.55 6.94
CA ASN A 361 1.86 -27.49 7.43
C ASN A 361 0.77 -28.11 8.29
#